data_c6fa2b4eb870df7177e74a95ef7e0c0a
#
_entry.id   c6fa2b4eb870df7177e74a95ef7e0c0a
#
_cell.length_a   1.000
_cell.length_b   1.000
_cell.length_c   1.000
_cell.angle_alpha   90.00
_cell.angle_beta   90.00
_cell.angle_gamma   90.00
#
_symmetry.space_group_name_H-M   'P 1'
#
loop_
_entity.id
_entity.type
_entity.pdbx_description
1 polymer ?
#
loop_
_entity_poly.entity_id
_entity_poly.type
_entity_poly.pdbx_seq_one_letter_code
_entity_poly.pdbx_strand_id
1 'polypeptide(L)'
;MTLALYRYQLPFTQPLTFHGKVEVAREGLLVRVDNGWGEIAPLPGFSRESLAEAQAEAIACLEQLATGQEIAPQLPSVQFGLDCARRCWPAQTAPLPEPYPLIQGSPQELLKNWKNWLHKTPNKAKLKVARYPMRDELALIRLLCDRIPTLKLVLDANQGWTREEAWAFCGHLDPNRIEYLEDPCADFADIAFVANRTGMPVAIDELLAQGKPWEPIPQLRALVLKPTLLGSLAHCEALVARAHELRLKVIVSSCFESGVGLNQLFHLAGEWAPEQAPGLDTRRWLAADLLDAAGKPDPSLLEPLFHHD
;
A
#
# COMPACT_ATOMS: atom_id res chain seq x y z
N MET A 1 -10.35 15.41 -27.80
CA MET A 1 -10.03 14.68 -26.55
C MET A 1 -8.54 14.81 -26.35
N THR A 2 -8.12 15.56 -25.35
CA THR A 2 -6.68 15.77 -25.08
C THR A 2 -6.14 14.55 -24.33
N LEU A 3 -5.10 13.92 -24.85
CA LEU A 3 -4.42 12.76 -24.25
C LEU A 3 -2.93 13.06 -24.12
N ALA A 4 -2.34 12.74 -22.97
CA ALA A 4 -0.91 12.87 -22.79
C ALA A 4 -0.36 11.83 -21.81
N LEU A 5 0.92 11.51 -21.98
CA LEU A 5 1.68 10.68 -21.06
C LEU A 5 3.01 11.37 -20.77
N TYR A 6 3.37 11.40 -19.50
CA TYR A 6 4.60 12.00 -19.03
C TYR A 6 5.34 11.02 -18.14
N ARG A 7 6.67 11.02 -18.18
CA ARG A 7 7.51 10.35 -17.19
C ARG A 7 7.92 11.32 -16.10
N TYR A 8 8.07 10.82 -14.89
CA TYR A 8 8.60 11.57 -13.76
C TYR A 8 9.61 10.74 -12.96
N GLN A 9 10.47 11.45 -12.24
CA GLN A 9 11.39 10.86 -11.27
C GLN A 9 11.47 11.76 -10.03
N LEU A 10 11.10 11.21 -8.87
CA LEU A 10 11.15 11.91 -7.57
C LEU A 10 12.20 11.27 -6.67
N PRO A 11 13.23 11.99 -6.24
CA PRO A 11 14.23 11.45 -5.31
C PRO A 11 13.56 11.02 -3.99
N PHE A 12 14.02 9.90 -3.44
CA PHE A 12 13.71 9.58 -2.05
C PHE A 12 14.53 10.44 -1.09
N THR A 13 14.01 10.71 0.11
CA THR A 13 14.72 11.42 1.18
C THR A 13 15.94 10.65 1.67
N GLN A 14 15.91 9.33 1.50
CA GLN A 14 17.00 8.38 1.69
C GLN A 14 16.76 7.14 0.83
N PRO A 15 17.80 6.38 0.44
CA PRO A 15 17.60 5.15 -0.31
C PRO A 15 16.67 4.18 0.40
N LEU A 16 15.72 3.60 -0.35
CA LEU A 16 14.79 2.58 0.14
C LEU A 16 15.15 1.22 -0.46
N THR A 17 14.93 0.16 0.29
CA THR A 17 15.19 -1.20 -0.19
C THR A 17 13.86 -1.95 -0.37
N PHE A 18 13.59 -2.38 -1.60
CA PHE A 18 12.44 -3.18 -1.98
C PHE A 18 12.90 -4.55 -2.48
N HIS A 19 12.56 -5.62 -1.76
CA HIS A 19 12.99 -7.00 -2.09
C HIS A 19 14.47 -7.12 -2.46
N GLY A 20 15.35 -6.49 -1.66
CA GLY A 20 16.80 -6.53 -1.85
C GLY A 20 17.37 -5.58 -2.92
N LYS A 21 16.53 -4.84 -3.64
CA LYS A 21 16.95 -3.78 -4.57
C LYS A 21 16.90 -2.43 -3.88
N VAL A 22 18.00 -1.68 -4.00
CA VAL A 22 18.09 -0.33 -3.46
C VAL A 22 17.63 0.68 -4.51
N GLU A 23 16.61 1.45 -4.17
CA GLU A 23 16.06 2.50 -5.01
C GLU A 23 16.35 3.87 -4.38
N VAL A 24 16.83 4.82 -5.19
CA VAL A 24 17.17 6.18 -4.76
C VAL A 24 16.12 7.21 -5.17
N ALA A 25 15.21 6.81 -6.05
CA ALA A 25 14.12 7.65 -6.54
C ALA A 25 12.88 6.80 -6.84
N ARG A 26 11.72 7.43 -6.79
CA ARG A 26 10.46 6.91 -7.28
C ARG A 26 10.29 7.34 -8.73
N GLU A 27 10.22 6.40 -9.63
CA GLU A 27 9.89 6.61 -11.03
C GLU A 27 8.47 6.18 -11.33
N GLY A 28 7.80 6.88 -12.25
CA GLY A 28 6.47 6.56 -12.69
C GLY A 28 6.04 7.39 -13.87
N LEU A 29 4.78 7.25 -14.26
CA LEU A 29 4.16 7.98 -15.34
C LEU A 29 2.93 8.72 -14.84
N LEU A 30 2.67 9.91 -15.40
CA LEU A 30 1.37 10.57 -15.29
C LEU A 30 0.66 10.47 -16.63
N VAL A 31 -0.54 9.93 -16.63
CA VAL A 31 -1.45 9.91 -17.77
C VAL A 31 -2.49 11.00 -17.63
N ARG A 32 -2.79 11.69 -18.72
CA ARG A 32 -3.84 12.68 -18.81
C ARG A 32 -4.88 12.27 -19.84
N VAL A 33 -6.15 12.33 -19.43
CA VAL A 33 -7.32 12.16 -20.32
C VAL A 33 -8.21 13.40 -20.13
N ASP A 34 -8.28 14.26 -21.11
CA ASP A 34 -8.93 15.59 -21.04
C ASP A 34 -8.42 16.43 -19.86
N ASN A 35 -9.23 16.61 -18.82
CA ASN A 35 -8.87 17.34 -17.60
C ASN A 35 -8.47 16.43 -16.45
N GLY A 36 -8.62 15.12 -16.59
CA GLY A 36 -8.31 14.16 -15.54
C GLY A 36 -6.86 13.69 -15.61
N TRP A 37 -6.31 13.38 -14.46
CA TRP A 37 -4.96 12.83 -14.29
C TRP A 37 -5.02 11.48 -13.59
N GLY A 38 -4.09 10.60 -13.93
CA GLY A 38 -3.87 9.34 -13.24
C GLY A 38 -2.40 9.02 -13.14
N GLU A 39 -2.02 8.30 -12.11
CA GLU A 39 -0.63 7.90 -11.88
C GLU A 39 -0.45 6.41 -12.17
N ILE A 40 0.50 6.10 -13.06
CA ILE A 40 0.93 4.74 -13.43
C ILE A 40 2.30 4.53 -12.82
N ALA A 41 2.36 3.84 -11.68
CA ALA A 41 3.57 3.79 -10.88
C ALA A 41 3.85 2.39 -10.34
N PRO A 42 4.23 1.43 -11.21
CA PRO A 42 4.59 0.09 -10.75
C PRO A 42 5.72 0.19 -9.72
N LEU A 43 5.62 -0.60 -8.63
CA LEU A 43 6.61 -0.60 -7.56
C LEU A 43 7.62 -1.72 -7.79
N PRO A 44 8.93 -1.41 -7.94
CA PRO A 44 9.95 -2.43 -8.15
C PRO A 44 9.92 -3.53 -7.10
N GLY A 45 9.91 -4.79 -7.53
CA GLY A 45 9.88 -5.97 -6.67
C GLY A 45 8.49 -6.35 -6.12
N PHE A 46 7.48 -5.48 -6.23
CA PHE A 46 6.09 -5.76 -5.84
C PHE A 46 5.15 -5.87 -7.03
N SER A 47 5.25 -4.95 -7.99
CA SER A 47 4.50 -5.05 -9.23
C SER A 47 5.02 -6.20 -10.09
N ARG A 48 4.12 -6.84 -10.81
CA ARG A 48 4.47 -7.88 -11.80
C ARG A 48 5.06 -7.31 -13.08
N GLU A 49 4.73 -6.04 -13.40
CA GLU A 49 5.23 -5.29 -14.53
C GLU A 49 6.37 -4.34 -14.15
N SER A 50 7.23 -4.06 -15.11
CA SER A 50 8.22 -2.99 -15.06
C SER A 50 7.63 -1.66 -15.52
N LEU A 51 8.32 -0.55 -15.22
CA LEU A 51 7.92 0.77 -15.72
C LEU A 51 7.96 0.84 -17.26
N ALA A 52 8.89 0.15 -17.90
CA ALA A 52 9.00 0.13 -19.36
C ALA A 52 7.81 -0.60 -20.01
N GLU A 53 7.37 -1.73 -19.45
CA GLU A 53 6.17 -2.44 -19.90
C GLU A 53 4.91 -1.60 -19.69
N ALA A 54 4.77 -0.97 -18.52
CA ALA A 54 3.66 -0.07 -18.22
C ALA A 54 3.62 1.14 -19.17
N GLN A 55 4.77 1.71 -19.52
CA GLN A 55 4.88 2.78 -20.50
C GLN A 55 4.42 2.35 -21.89
N ALA A 56 4.87 1.19 -22.35
CA ALA A 56 4.51 0.69 -23.68
C ALA A 56 2.99 0.43 -23.78
N GLU A 57 2.40 -0.19 -22.76
CA GLU A 57 0.95 -0.43 -22.75
C GLU A 57 0.16 0.86 -22.62
N ALA A 58 0.60 1.81 -21.79
CA ALA A 58 -0.07 3.10 -21.64
C ALA A 58 -0.11 3.88 -22.96
N ILE A 59 1.00 3.91 -23.71
CA ILE A 59 1.07 4.53 -25.05
C ILE A 59 0.08 3.84 -26.01
N ALA A 60 0.10 2.51 -26.08
CA ALA A 60 -0.81 1.75 -26.94
C ALA A 60 -2.29 2.03 -26.61
N CYS A 61 -2.64 2.11 -25.32
CA CYS A 61 -3.99 2.48 -24.89
C CYS A 61 -4.36 3.89 -25.31
N LEU A 62 -3.44 4.85 -25.18
CA LEU A 62 -3.70 6.25 -25.60
C LEU A 62 -3.85 6.39 -27.12
N GLU A 63 -3.08 5.65 -27.92
CA GLU A 63 -3.24 5.58 -29.37
C GLU A 63 -4.62 5.01 -29.77
N GLN A 64 -5.10 3.97 -29.08
CA GLN A 64 -6.45 3.44 -29.30
C GLN A 64 -7.52 4.45 -28.94
N LEU A 65 -7.40 5.12 -27.79
CA LEU A 65 -8.31 6.19 -27.38
C LEU A 65 -8.35 7.34 -28.37
N ALA A 66 -7.20 7.76 -28.92
CA ALA A 66 -7.09 8.82 -29.92
C ALA A 66 -7.89 8.50 -31.21
N THR A 67 -8.06 7.21 -31.52
CA THR A 67 -8.85 6.75 -32.67
C THR A 67 -10.29 6.38 -32.30
N GLY A 68 -10.72 6.65 -31.05
CA GLY A 68 -12.07 6.36 -30.57
C GLY A 68 -12.34 4.88 -30.28
N GLN A 69 -11.30 4.06 -30.14
CA GLN A 69 -11.41 2.66 -29.81
C GLN A 69 -11.53 2.45 -28.28
N GLU A 70 -12.17 1.36 -27.88
CA GLU A 70 -12.16 0.92 -26.48
C GLU A 70 -10.80 0.34 -26.11
N ILE A 71 -10.38 0.60 -24.87
CA ILE A 71 -9.11 0.08 -24.33
C ILE A 71 -9.37 -1.00 -23.30
N ALA A 72 -8.47 -1.98 -23.24
CA ALA A 72 -8.49 -3.06 -22.27
C ALA A 72 -7.09 -3.33 -21.72
N PRO A 73 -6.52 -2.41 -20.90
CA PRO A 73 -5.20 -2.58 -20.34
C PRO A 73 -5.13 -3.84 -19.47
N GLN A 74 -3.99 -4.52 -19.49
CA GLN A 74 -3.77 -5.78 -18.78
C GLN A 74 -2.87 -5.60 -17.55
N LEU A 75 -2.03 -4.56 -17.56
CA LEU A 75 -1.09 -4.30 -16.47
C LEU A 75 -1.78 -3.50 -15.34
N PRO A 76 -1.68 -3.96 -14.09
CA PRO A 76 -2.41 -3.35 -12.97
C PRO A 76 -2.19 -1.85 -12.81
N SER A 77 -0.95 -1.39 -12.83
CA SER A 77 -0.68 0.04 -12.67
C SER A 77 -1.26 0.89 -13.81
N VAL A 78 -1.29 0.34 -15.04
CA VAL A 78 -1.89 1.01 -16.21
C VAL A 78 -3.41 1.06 -16.09
N GLN A 79 -4.05 -0.04 -15.68
CA GLN A 79 -5.49 -0.08 -15.41
C GLN A 79 -5.87 0.99 -14.38
N PHE A 80 -5.19 0.99 -13.23
CA PHE A 80 -5.46 1.93 -12.15
C PHE A 80 -5.26 3.38 -12.59
N GLY A 81 -4.13 3.70 -13.23
CA GLY A 81 -3.85 5.06 -13.68
C GLY A 81 -4.85 5.57 -14.73
N LEU A 82 -5.23 4.75 -15.73
CA LEU A 82 -6.22 5.12 -16.73
C LEU A 82 -7.63 5.26 -16.15
N ASP A 83 -8.03 4.38 -15.24
CA ASP A 83 -9.31 4.50 -14.53
C ASP A 83 -9.35 5.80 -13.71
N CYS A 84 -8.27 6.12 -12.99
CA CYS A 84 -8.16 7.36 -12.24
C CYS A 84 -8.21 8.60 -13.13
N ALA A 85 -7.54 8.59 -14.30
CA ALA A 85 -7.56 9.72 -15.23
C ALA A 85 -8.94 9.95 -15.85
N ARG A 86 -9.78 8.94 -15.95
CA ARG A 86 -11.14 9.01 -16.52
C ARG A 86 -12.23 9.25 -15.49
N ARG A 87 -11.89 9.15 -14.20
CA ARG A 87 -12.84 9.35 -13.09
C ARG A 87 -12.95 10.84 -12.73
N CYS A 88 -14.18 11.29 -12.45
CA CYS A 88 -14.41 12.59 -11.83
C CYS A 88 -14.18 12.46 -10.32
N TRP A 89 -13.19 13.17 -9.79
CA TRP A 89 -12.89 13.22 -8.38
C TRP A 89 -13.63 14.37 -7.69
N PRO A 90 -14.18 14.18 -6.49
CA PRO A 90 -14.79 15.26 -5.71
C PRO A 90 -13.71 16.28 -5.30
N ALA A 91 -14.10 17.55 -5.17
CA ALA A 91 -13.16 18.61 -4.80
C ALA A 91 -12.59 18.45 -3.37
N GLN A 92 -13.27 17.72 -2.51
CA GLN A 92 -12.86 17.50 -1.13
C GLN A 92 -13.14 16.05 -0.73
N THR A 93 -12.23 15.48 0.05
CA THR A 93 -12.40 14.18 0.71
C THR A 93 -12.94 14.39 2.12
N ALA A 94 -13.80 13.50 2.58
CA ALA A 94 -14.19 13.47 3.99
C ALA A 94 -12.94 13.27 4.87
N PRO A 95 -12.91 13.85 6.10
CA PRO A 95 -11.80 13.62 7.01
C PRO A 95 -11.65 12.11 7.29
N LEU A 96 -10.44 11.62 7.14
CA LEU A 96 -10.08 10.24 7.48
C LEU A 96 -9.43 10.17 8.86
N PRO A 97 -9.51 9.02 9.54
CA PRO A 97 -8.75 8.79 10.75
C PRO A 97 -7.25 8.99 10.51
N GLU A 98 -6.55 9.60 11.47
CA GLU A 98 -5.11 9.80 11.37
C GLU A 98 -4.37 8.46 11.21
N PRO A 99 -3.36 8.38 10.34
CA PRO A 99 -2.50 7.21 10.24
C PRO A 99 -1.85 6.90 11.59
N TYR A 100 -1.81 5.64 11.95
CA TYR A 100 -1.04 5.21 13.12
C TYR A 100 0.46 5.13 12.79
N PRO A 101 1.34 5.38 13.78
CA PRO A 101 2.77 5.44 13.54
C PRO A 101 3.32 4.10 13.04
N LEU A 102 4.21 4.18 12.05
CA LEU A 102 5.03 3.06 11.60
C LEU A 102 6.33 3.05 12.38
N ILE A 103 6.57 1.97 13.13
CA ILE A 103 7.77 1.72 13.90
C ILE A 103 8.76 0.97 13.02
N GLN A 104 9.89 1.61 12.71
CA GLN A 104 10.95 1.04 11.88
C GLN A 104 12.31 1.26 12.55
N GLY A 105 13.20 0.30 12.36
CA GLY A 105 14.56 0.30 12.89
C GLY A 105 14.91 -1.01 13.55
N SER A 106 16.17 -1.17 13.96
CA SER A 106 16.58 -2.35 14.69
C SER A 106 15.91 -2.39 16.07
N PRO A 107 15.50 -3.57 16.59
CA PRO A 107 14.93 -3.69 17.92
C PRO A 107 15.81 -3.05 18.99
N GLN A 108 17.14 -3.16 18.88
CA GLN A 108 18.08 -2.57 19.84
C GLN A 108 18.03 -1.05 19.85
N GLU A 109 17.95 -0.39 18.69
CA GLU A 109 17.83 1.06 18.58
C GLU A 109 16.46 1.54 19.08
N LEU A 110 15.40 0.82 18.72
CA LEU A 110 14.05 1.11 19.16
C LEU A 110 13.90 0.96 20.67
N LEU A 111 14.49 -0.08 21.27
CA LEU A 111 14.53 -0.28 22.73
C LEU A 111 15.28 0.84 23.44
N LYS A 112 16.38 1.37 22.88
CA LYS A 112 17.11 2.50 23.47
C LYS A 112 16.32 3.80 23.40
N ASN A 113 15.58 4.01 22.31
CA ASN A 113 14.96 5.29 21.99
C ASN A 113 13.42 5.27 22.10
N TRP A 114 12.84 4.26 22.74
CA TRP A 114 11.40 4.05 22.78
C TRP A 114 10.59 5.27 23.28
N LYS A 115 11.17 6.09 24.15
CA LYS A 115 10.54 7.32 24.65
C LYS A 115 10.40 8.40 23.59
N ASN A 116 11.28 8.42 22.58
CA ASN A 116 11.34 9.51 21.60
C ASN A 116 10.24 9.42 20.55
N TRP A 117 9.74 8.22 20.25
CA TRP A 117 8.69 8.01 19.25
C TRP A 117 7.30 7.73 19.86
N LEU A 118 7.21 7.67 21.18
CA LEU A 118 5.96 7.51 21.93
C LEU A 118 5.44 8.81 22.57
N HIS A 119 5.79 9.96 22.03
CA HIS A 119 5.34 11.27 22.54
C HIS A 119 3.82 11.45 22.59
N LYS A 120 3.08 10.73 21.75
CA LYS A 120 1.64 10.52 21.87
C LYS A 120 1.46 9.03 22.08
N THR A 121 0.86 8.60 23.19
CA THR A 121 0.53 7.17 23.40
C THR A 121 -0.51 6.73 22.36
N PRO A 122 -0.09 6.12 21.24
CA PRO A 122 -1.04 5.72 20.21
C PRO A 122 -1.85 4.51 20.68
N ASN A 123 -3.11 4.45 20.30
CA ASN A 123 -3.92 3.25 20.52
C ASN A 123 -3.53 2.11 19.56
N LYS A 124 -2.89 2.46 18.43
CA LYS A 124 -2.39 1.51 17.42
C LYS A 124 -1.03 1.97 16.90
N ALA A 125 -0.18 1.01 16.54
CA ALA A 125 1.08 1.26 15.83
C ALA A 125 1.38 0.07 14.91
N LYS A 126 1.99 0.34 13.75
CA LYS A 126 2.47 -0.70 12.82
C LYS A 126 3.94 -0.99 13.09
N LEU A 127 4.30 -2.25 13.18
CA LEU A 127 5.67 -2.73 13.37
C LEU A 127 6.02 -3.73 12.26
N LYS A 128 7.11 -3.49 11.54
CA LYS A 128 7.67 -4.47 10.62
C LYS A 128 8.36 -5.58 11.41
N VAL A 129 8.04 -6.83 11.09
CA VAL A 129 8.60 -8.05 11.71
C VAL A 129 9.19 -8.97 10.62
N ALA A 130 9.73 -10.13 10.99
CA ALA A 130 10.45 -11.03 10.08
C ALA A 130 11.72 -10.41 9.47
N ARG A 131 12.35 -9.48 10.17
CA ARG A 131 13.54 -8.75 9.69
C ARG A 131 14.76 -8.92 10.58
N TYR A 132 14.52 -9.27 11.84
CA TYR A 132 15.55 -9.41 12.86
C TYR A 132 15.38 -10.75 13.60
N PRO A 133 16.35 -11.17 14.42
CA PRO A 133 16.20 -12.37 15.23
C PRO A 133 14.89 -12.34 16.04
N MET A 134 14.12 -13.41 15.99
CA MET A 134 12.81 -13.54 16.63
C MET A 134 12.83 -13.07 18.10
N ARG A 135 13.89 -13.45 18.85
CA ARG A 135 14.06 -13.05 20.25
C ARG A 135 14.02 -11.53 20.43
N ASP A 136 14.68 -10.80 19.53
CA ASP A 136 14.83 -9.34 19.65
C ASP A 136 13.51 -8.64 19.27
N GLU A 137 12.81 -9.11 18.24
CA GLU A 137 11.48 -8.61 17.86
C GLU A 137 10.45 -8.87 18.96
N LEU A 138 10.43 -10.07 19.55
CA LEU A 138 9.54 -10.41 20.67
C LEU A 138 9.83 -9.56 21.91
N ALA A 139 11.10 -9.27 22.21
CA ALA A 139 11.47 -8.39 23.31
C ALA A 139 10.94 -6.96 23.11
N LEU A 140 11.04 -6.43 21.88
CA LEU A 140 10.48 -5.13 21.53
C LEU A 140 8.95 -5.11 21.68
N ILE A 141 8.25 -6.11 21.13
CA ILE A 141 6.79 -6.21 21.21
C ILE A 141 6.32 -6.26 22.67
N ARG A 142 6.98 -7.08 23.49
CA ARG A 142 6.66 -7.18 24.94
C ARG A 142 6.84 -5.83 25.63
N LEU A 143 7.98 -5.16 25.41
CA LEU A 143 8.21 -3.83 25.99
C LEU A 143 7.10 -2.86 25.61
N LEU A 144 6.73 -2.79 24.33
CA LEU A 144 5.68 -1.90 23.84
C LEU A 144 4.33 -2.18 24.50
N CYS A 145 3.97 -3.46 24.56
CA CYS A 145 2.74 -3.90 25.19
C CYS A 145 2.71 -3.63 26.70
N ASP A 146 3.83 -3.79 27.41
CA ASP A 146 3.94 -3.54 28.84
C ASP A 146 3.88 -2.05 29.16
N ARG A 147 4.51 -1.21 28.32
CA ARG A 147 4.59 0.23 28.53
C ARG A 147 3.32 0.97 28.13
N ILE A 148 2.57 0.43 27.18
CA ILE A 148 1.32 1.01 26.68
C ILE A 148 0.22 -0.04 26.75
N PRO A 149 -0.48 -0.17 27.86
CA PRO A 149 -1.50 -1.20 28.07
C PRO A 149 -2.65 -1.18 27.06
N THR A 150 -2.95 -0.02 26.47
CA THR A 150 -4.02 0.15 25.48
C THR A 150 -3.57 -0.09 24.03
N LEU A 151 -2.25 -0.22 23.78
CA LEU A 151 -1.71 -0.37 22.44
C LEU A 151 -2.11 -1.71 21.81
N LYS A 152 -2.63 -1.64 20.59
CA LYS A 152 -2.76 -2.77 19.67
C LYS A 152 -1.76 -2.62 18.53
N LEU A 153 -1.02 -3.67 18.25
CA LEU A 153 -0.01 -3.67 17.19
C LEU A 153 -0.58 -4.25 15.90
N VAL A 154 -0.33 -3.55 14.81
CA VAL A 154 -0.37 -4.12 13.47
C VAL A 154 1.03 -4.64 13.18
N LEU A 155 1.18 -5.93 13.00
CA LEU A 155 2.45 -6.56 12.65
C LEU A 155 2.47 -6.83 11.14
N ASP A 156 3.59 -6.55 10.48
CA ASP A 156 3.71 -6.73 9.04
C ASP A 156 5.00 -7.51 8.74
N ALA A 157 4.82 -8.75 8.32
CA ALA A 157 5.89 -9.70 8.06
C ALA A 157 6.31 -9.73 6.57
N ASN A 158 5.53 -9.12 5.66
CA ASN A 158 5.78 -9.13 4.21
C ASN A 158 6.18 -10.52 3.68
N GLN A 159 5.45 -11.57 4.07
CA GLN A 159 5.67 -12.97 3.68
C GLN A 159 7.06 -13.52 4.10
N GLY A 160 7.68 -12.92 5.12
CA GLY A 160 9.07 -13.21 5.49
C GLY A 160 9.29 -14.49 6.30
N TRP A 161 8.24 -15.23 6.68
CA TRP A 161 8.36 -16.44 7.46
C TRP A 161 7.89 -17.71 6.75
N THR A 162 8.52 -18.83 7.10
CA THR A 162 7.93 -20.16 6.90
C THR A 162 6.76 -20.36 7.86
N ARG A 163 5.94 -21.39 7.62
CA ARG A 163 4.85 -21.79 8.53
C ARG A 163 5.33 -22.00 9.97
N GLU A 164 6.45 -22.70 10.13
CA GLU A 164 7.04 -23.06 11.40
C GLU A 164 7.53 -21.83 12.17
N GLU A 165 8.20 -20.91 11.47
CA GLU A 165 8.67 -19.64 12.06
C GLU A 165 7.51 -18.75 12.48
N ALA A 166 6.50 -18.58 11.62
CA ALA A 166 5.29 -17.82 11.94
C ALA A 166 4.54 -18.42 13.13
N TRP A 167 4.40 -19.75 13.17
CA TRP A 167 3.76 -20.43 14.29
C TRP A 167 4.54 -20.25 15.59
N ALA A 168 5.86 -20.44 15.56
CA ALA A 168 6.72 -20.23 16.72
C ALA A 168 6.63 -18.78 17.23
N PHE A 169 6.70 -17.79 16.32
CA PHE A 169 6.59 -16.38 16.69
C PHE A 169 5.24 -16.05 17.33
N CYS A 170 4.14 -16.44 16.69
CA CYS A 170 2.78 -16.17 17.16
C CYS A 170 2.50 -16.84 18.50
N GLY A 171 3.10 -18.02 18.79
CA GLY A 171 2.95 -18.73 20.06
C GLY A 171 3.50 -17.96 21.27
N HIS A 172 4.31 -16.93 21.05
CA HIS A 172 4.86 -16.07 22.10
C HIS A 172 4.09 -14.77 22.34
N LEU A 173 3.03 -14.51 21.57
CA LEU A 173 2.25 -13.27 21.60
C LEU A 173 0.86 -13.50 22.19
N ASP A 174 0.32 -12.47 22.84
CA ASP A 174 -1.10 -12.40 23.17
C ASP A 174 -1.89 -11.88 21.95
N PRO A 175 -2.76 -12.70 21.33
CA PRO A 175 -3.56 -12.27 20.17
C PRO A 175 -4.44 -11.05 20.47
N ASN A 176 -4.83 -10.83 21.74
CA ASN A 176 -5.63 -9.68 22.12
C ASN A 176 -4.86 -8.35 22.04
N ARG A 177 -3.53 -8.39 21.98
CA ARG A 177 -2.67 -7.22 21.85
C ARG A 177 -2.32 -6.92 20.38
N ILE A 178 -2.71 -7.80 19.46
CA ILE A 178 -2.48 -7.68 18.03
C ILE A 178 -3.78 -7.29 17.35
N GLU A 179 -3.76 -6.21 16.57
CA GLU A 179 -4.90 -5.83 15.73
C GLU A 179 -5.06 -6.82 14.59
N TYR A 180 -3.97 -7.10 13.90
CA TYR A 180 -3.76 -8.19 12.93
C TYR A 180 -2.29 -8.31 12.56
N LEU A 181 -1.93 -9.48 12.02
CA LEU A 181 -0.64 -9.79 11.43
C LEU A 181 -0.82 -9.88 9.91
N GLU A 182 -0.17 -8.96 9.17
CA GLU A 182 -0.22 -8.92 7.71
C GLU A 182 0.73 -9.97 7.12
N ASP A 183 0.21 -10.78 6.21
CA ASP A 183 0.92 -11.76 5.39
C ASP A 183 2.15 -12.38 6.07
N PRO A 184 1.97 -13.18 7.15
CA PRO A 184 3.11 -13.83 7.80
C PRO A 184 3.85 -14.80 6.90
N CYS A 185 3.14 -15.47 5.98
CA CYS A 185 3.66 -16.49 5.07
C CYS A 185 3.26 -16.19 3.63
N ALA A 186 3.98 -16.80 2.68
CA ALA A 186 3.75 -16.60 1.25
C ALA A 186 2.48 -17.29 0.72
N ASP A 187 1.93 -18.28 1.44
CA ASP A 187 0.74 -19.02 1.01
C ASP A 187 -0.36 -18.94 2.06
N PHE A 188 -1.60 -18.78 1.59
CA PHE A 188 -2.76 -18.62 2.48
C PHE A 188 -3.00 -19.85 3.37
N ALA A 189 -2.71 -21.07 2.88
CA ALA A 189 -2.85 -22.28 3.70
C ALA A 189 -1.95 -22.25 4.95
N ASP A 190 -0.77 -21.67 4.84
CA ASP A 190 0.16 -21.52 5.97
C ASP A 190 -0.31 -20.42 6.92
N ILE A 191 -0.82 -19.31 6.39
CA ILE A 191 -1.45 -18.24 7.20
C ILE A 191 -2.63 -18.80 7.98
N ALA A 192 -3.52 -19.54 7.31
CA ALA A 192 -4.69 -20.16 7.93
C ALA A 192 -4.30 -21.19 9.02
N PHE A 193 -3.26 -22.00 8.77
CA PHE A 193 -2.74 -22.92 9.76
C PHE A 193 -2.27 -22.20 11.02
N VAL A 194 -1.45 -21.17 10.87
CA VAL A 194 -0.91 -20.38 12.00
C VAL A 194 -2.05 -19.69 12.75
N ALA A 195 -2.94 -19.00 12.03
CA ALA A 195 -4.05 -18.26 12.60
C ALA A 195 -5.00 -19.18 13.42
N ASN A 196 -5.37 -20.33 12.87
CA ASN A 196 -6.25 -21.29 13.55
C ASN A 196 -5.61 -21.91 14.81
N ARG A 197 -4.29 -22.14 14.80
CA ARG A 197 -3.57 -22.75 15.91
C ARG A 197 -3.28 -21.80 17.06
N THR A 198 -3.09 -20.51 16.73
CA THR A 198 -2.65 -19.51 17.73
C THR A 198 -3.77 -18.53 18.11
N GLY A 199 -4.88 -18.52 17.36
CA GLY A 199 -5.92 -17.49 17.49
C GLY A 199 -5.48 -16.11 16.98
N MET A 200 -4.32 -16.02 16.30
CA MET A 200 -3.76 -14.77 15.82
C MET A 200 -4.68 -14.13 14.78
N PRO A 201 -5.13 -12.88 14.98
CA PRO A 201 -5.83 -12.14 13.92
C PRO A 201 -4.87 -11.85 12.77
N VAL A 202 -5.33 -12.04 11.52
CA VAL A 202 -4.51 -11.88 10.32
C VAL A 202 -5.15 -10.92 9.32
N ALA A 203 -4.33 -10.37 8.44
CA ALA A 203 -4.75 -9.59 7.27
C ALA A 203 -4.01 -10.09 6.02
N ILE A 204 -4.59 -9.82 4.84
CA ILE A 204 -4.00 -10.17 3.54
C ILE A 204 -3.64 -8.89 2.81
N ASP A 205 -2.42 -8.79 2.30
CA ASP A 205 -1.83 -7.68 1.55
C ASP A 205 -1.23 -8.18 0.23
N GLU A 206 0.03 -8.63 0.24
CA GLU A 206 0.75 -9.08 -0.95
C GLU A 206 0.07 -10.26 -1.66
N LEU A 207 -0.59 -11.13 -0.90
CA LEU A 207 -1.37 -12.24 -1.46
C LEU A 207 -2.44 -11.78 -2.45
N LEU A 208 -3.13 -10.66 -2.16
CA LEU A 208 -4.11 -10.06 -3.07
C LEU A 208 -3.44 -9.57 -4.35
N ALA A 209 -2.35 -8.81 -4.22
CA ALA A 209 -1.61 -8.28 -5.36
C ALA A 209 -1.02 -9.39 -6.26
N GLN A 210 -0.67 -10.53 -5.65
CA GLN A 210 -0.19 -11.73 -6.37
C GLN A 210 -1.32 -12.53 -7.03
N GLY A 211 -2.60 -12.17 -6.80
CA GLY A 211 -3.75 -12.92 -7.30
C GLY A 211 -3.87 -14.34 -6.72
N LYS A 212 -3.25 -14.59 -5.57
CA LYS A 212 -3.31 -15.90 -4.92
C LYS A 212 -4.66 -16.15 -4.27
N PRO A 213 -5.13 -17.41 -4.26
CA PRO A 213 -6.41 -17.75 -3.65
C PRO A 213 -6.36 -17.59 -2.12
N TRP A 214 -7.47 -17.12 -1.56
CA TRP A 214 -7.70 -17.02 -0.13
C TRP A 214 -9.15 -17.36 0.20
N GLU A 215 -9.39 -17.76 1.43
CA GLU A 215 -10.72 -18.11 1.92
C GLU A 215 -10.99 -17.38 3.26
N PRO A 216 -12.26 -17.09 3.57
CA PRO A 216 -12.60 -16.50 4.86
C PRO A 216 -12.36 -17.51 5.99
N ILE A 217 -11.55 -17.11 6.97
CA ILE A 217 -11.33 -17.85 8.20
C ILE A 217 -11.74 -16.99 9.41
N PRO A 218 -12.05 -17.58 10.57
CA PRO A 218 -12.51 -16.82 11.75
C PRO A 218 -11.52 -15.75 12.23
N GLN A 219 -10.24 -15.90 11.96
CA GLN A 219 -9.18 -14.97 12.36
C GLN A 219 -8.87 -13.88 11.33
N LEU A 220 -9.39 -13.98 10.10
CA LEU A 220 -9.19 -12.93 9.10
C LEU A 220 -9.92 -11.65 9.56
N ARG A 221 -9.22 -10.53 9.55
CA ARG A 221 -9.71 -9.23 10.04
C ARG A 221 -9.73 -8.13 9.00
N ALA A 222 -8.80 -8.17 8.04
CA ALA A 222 -8.68 -7.09 7.07
C ALA A 222 -8.15 -7.58 5.73
N LEU A 223 -8.51 -6.83 4.67
CA LEU A 223 -7.86 -6.83 3.38
C LEU A 223 -7.13 -5.48 3.24
N VAL A 224 -5.84 -5.53 2.93
CA VAL A 224 -5.03 -4.35 2.63
C VAL A 224 -5.02 -4.20 1.11
N LEU A 225 -5.60 -3.12 0.61
CA LEU A 225 -5.74 -2.87 -0.82
C LEU A 225 -4.71 -1.86 -1.27
N LYS A 226 -3.87 -2.27 -2.23
CA LYS A 226 -2.92 -1.41 -2.94
C LYS A 226 -3.38 -1.29 -4.41
N PRO A 227 -4.25 -0.33 -4.75
CA PRO A 227 -4.89 -0.26 -6.06
C PRO A 227 -3.91 -0.29 -7.23
N THR A 228 -2.76 0.38 -7.11
CA THR A 228 -1.69 0.33 -8.12
C THR A 228 -1.21 -1.09 -8.45
N LEU A 229 -1.23 -2.01 -7.46
CA LEU A 229 -0.83 -3.42 -7.64
C LEU A 229 -2.01 -4.32 -8.04
N LEU A 230 -3.24 -3.94 -7.66
CA LEU A 230 -4.45 -4.72 -7.89
C LEU A 230 -5.05 -4.48 -9.27
N GLY A 231 -4.90 -3.28 -9.82
CA GLY A 231 -5.36 -2.94 -11.15
C GLY A 231 -6.62 -2.06 -11.17
N SER A 232 -7.62 -2.44 -11.95
CA SER A 232 -8.79 -1.60 -12.20
C SER A 232 -9.57 -1.24 -10.94
N LEU A 233 -10.19 -0.05 -10.94
CA LEU A 233 -11.08 0.36 -9.85
C LEU A 233 -12.22 -0.63 -9.65
N ALA A 234 -12.78 -1.18 -10.74
CA ALA A 234 -13.83 -2.19 -10.67
C ALA A 234 -13.38 -3.46 -9.93
N HIS A 235 -12.14 -3.92 -10.14
CA HIS A 235 -11.58 -5.05 -9.40
C HIS A 235 -11.41 -4.71 -7.90
N CYS A 236 -10.88 -3.53 -7.59
CA CYS A 236 -10.75 -3.08 -6.20
C CYS A 236 -12.12 -2.97 -5.51
N GLU A 237 -13.11 -2.41 -6.18
CA GLU A 237 -14.49 -2.29 -5.67
C GLU A 237 -15.14 -3.67 -5.42
N ALA A 238 -14.88 -4.65 -6.27
CA ALA A 238 -15.32 -6.03 -6.03
C ALA A 238 -14.69 -6.63 -4.76
N LEU A 239 -13.39 -6.37 -4.51
CA LEU A 239 -12.72 -6.79 -3.27
C LEU A 239 -13.29 -6.07 -2.04
N VAL A 240 -13.59 -4.76 -2.15
CA VAL A 240 -14.25 -3.98 -1.10
C VAL A 240 -15.62 -4.57 -0.77
N ALA A 241 -16.46 -4.82 -1.78
CA ALA A 241 -17.77 -5.42 -1.60
C ALA A 241 -17.66 -6.78 -0.89
N ARG A 242 -16.72 -7.61 -1.33
CA ARG A 242 -16.47 -8.92 -0.72
C ARG A 242 -16.00 -8.80 0.73
N ALA A 243 -15.13 -7.84 1.04
CA ALA A 243 -14.69 -7.57 2.41
C ALA A 243 -15.88 -7.16 3.31
N HIS A 244 -16.75 -6.27 2.83
CA HIS A 244 -17.93 -5.83 3.57
C HIS A 244 -18.91 -6.99 3.83
N GLU A 245 -19.19 -7.84 2.84
CA GLU A 245 -20.01 -9.06 3.02
C GLU A 245 -19.47 -9.96 4.15
N LEU A 246 -18.14 -10.08 4.20
CA LEU A 246 -17.43 -10.89 5.20
C LEU A 246 -17.19 -10.15 6.53
N ARG A 247 -17.61 -8.89 6.64
CA ARG A 247 -17.36 -7.99 7.78
C ARG A 247 -15.87 -7.82 8.10
N LEU A 248 -15.04 -7.83 7.06
CA LEU A 248 -13.62 -7.52 7.13
C LEU A 248 -13.40 -6.02 7.01
N LYS A 249 -12.33 -5.52 7.63
CA LYS A 249 -11.85 -4.16 7.41
C LYS A 249 -11.20 -4.05 6.04
N VAL A 250 -11.37 -2.90 5.41
CA VAL A 250 -10.63 -2.52 4.20
C VAL A 250 -9.62 -1.46 4.58
N ILE A 251 -8.35 -1.69 4.26
CA ILE A 251 -7.27 -0.73 4.49
C ILE A 251 -6.71 -0.34 3.13
N VAL A 252 -6.97 0.89 2.69
CA VAL A 252 -6.33 1.42 1.48
C VAL A 252 -4.90 1.80 1.81
N SER A 253 -3.95 1.27 1.04
CA SER A 253 -2.52 1.49 1.25
C SER A 253 -1.83 1.93 -0.04
N SER A 254 -0.74 2.68 0.09
CA SER A 254 0.03 3.21 -1.03
C SER A 254 1.22 2.33 -1.41
N CYS A 255 1.68 2.55 -2.66
CA CYS A 255 2.90 2.02 -3.24
C CYS A 255 3.93 3.13 -3.48
N PHE A 256 4.03 4.10 -2.58
CA PHE A 256 4.88 5.29 -2.73
C PHE A 256 4.51 6.15 -3.94
N GLU A 257 3.24 6.29 -4.24
CA GLU A 257 2.75 7.21 -5.26
C GLU A 257 3.13 8.66 -4.92
N SER A 258 3.17 9.51 -5.94
CA SER A 258 3.28 10.96 -5.78
C SER A 258 2.02 11.57 -5.16
N GLY A 259 2.03 12.86 -4.92
CA GLY A 259 0.83 13.58 -4.46
C GLY A 259 -0.39 13.39 -5.36
N VAL A 260 -0.21 13.11 -6.67
CA VAL A 260 -1.32 12.83 -7.59
C VAL A 260 -2.01 11.53 -7.19
N GLY A 261 -1.27 10.42 -7.18
CA GLY A 261 -1.83 9.11 -6.82
C GLY A 261 -2.27 9.05 -5.36
N LEU A 262 -1.51 9.65 -4.43
CA LEU A 262 -1.90 9.70 -3.02
C LEU A 262 -3.24 10.42 -2.80
N ASN A 263 -3.50 11.55 -3.51
CA ASN A 263 -4.79 12.23 -3.43
C ASN A 263 -5.93 11.32 -3.91
N GLN A 264 -5.71 10.55 -4.99
CA GLN A 264 -6.69 9.59 -5.49
C GLN A 264 -6.93 8.47 -4.48
N LEU A 265 -5.88 7.93 -3.87
CA LEU A 265 -5.99 6.91 -2.82
C LEU A 265 -6.69 7.45 -1.57
N PHE A 266 -6.50 8.73 -1.20
CA PHE A 266 -7.26 9.37 -0.12
C PHE A 266 -8.75 9.42 -0.42
N HIS A 267 -9.15 9.77 -1.65
CA HIS A 267 -10.55 9.75 -2.06
C HIS A 267 -11.13 8.33 -1.98
N LEU A 268 -10.41 7.34 -2.50
CA LEU A 268 -10.83 5.94 -2.45
C LEU A 268 -10.94 5.43 -1.00
N ALA A 269 -10.01 5.79 -0.13
CA ALA A 269 -10.09 5.45 1.29
C ALA A 269 -11.33 6.04 1.97
N GLY A 270 -11.66 7.31 1.64
CA GLY A 270 -12.85 7.97 2.14
C GLY A 270 -14.16 7.35 1.64
N GLU A 271 -14.15 6.77 0.45
CA GLU A 271 -15.31 6.11 -0.15
C GLU A 271 -15.47 4.66 0.33
N TRP A 272 -14.37 3.92 0.36
CA TRP A 272 -14.41 2.48 0.62
C TRP A 272 -14.35 2.11 2.11
N ALA A 273 -13.67 2.92 2.91
CA ALA A 273 -13.40 2.61 4.31
C ALA A 273 -13.21 3.87 5.18
N PRO A 274 -14.19 4.78 5.27
CA PRO A 274 -14.04 6.08 5.94
C PRO A 274 -13.69 5.97 7.43
N GLU A 275 -13.96 4.84 8.05
CA GLU A 275 -13.71 4.61 9.48
C GLU A 275 -12.34 3.96 9.76
N GLN A 276 -11.58 3.63 8.72
CA GLN A 276 -10.28 3.00 8.86
C GLN A 276 -9.16 4.01 8.56
N ALA A 277 -8.12 4.00 9.40
CA ALA A 277 -6.90 4.75 9.11
C ALA A 277 -6.19 4.13 7.90
N PRO A 278 -5.97 4.89 6.80
CA PRO A 278 -5.33 4.35 5.62
C PRO A 278 -3.81 4.28 5.79
N GLY A 279 -3.16 3.39 5.02
CA GLY A 279 -1.71 3.25 4.95
C GLY A 279 -1.08 4.20 3.91
N LEU A 280 -1.36 5.51 3.99
CA LEU A 280 -0.98 6.49 2.96
C LEU A 280 0.14 7.46 3.39
N ASP A 281 0.81 7.22 4.53
CA ASP A 281 1.88 8.08 5.05
C ASP A 281 3.24 7.81 4.34
N THR A 282 3.23 7.72 3.03
CA THR A 282 4.45 7.46 2.23
C THR A 282 5.04 8.74 1.63
N ARG A 283 4.27 9.83 1.58
CA ARG A 283 4.72 11.12 1.04
C ARG A 283 6.01 11.64 1.69
N ARG A 284 6.20 11.42 2.98
CA ARG A 284 7.41 11.82 3.73
C ARG A 284 8.71 11.19 3.25
N TRP A 285 8.64 10.12 2.48
CA TRP A 285 9.81 9.44 1.90
C TRP A 285 10.25 10.04 0.58
N LEU A 286 9.45 10.93 -0.02
CA LEU A 286 9.78 11.64 -1.25
C LEU A 286 10.35 13.01 -0.92
N ALA A 287 11.50 13.36 -1.49
CA ALA A 287 12.17 14.64 -1.30
C ALA A 287 11.46 15.79 -2.03
N ALA A 288 10.66 15.49 -3.06
CA ALA A 288 9.86 16.43 -3.83
C ALA A 288 8.47 15.84 -4.09
N ASP A 289 7.57 16.64 -4.64
CA ASP A 289 6.23 16.19 -5.08
C ASP A 289 5.99 16.59 -6.52
N LEU A 290 5.08 15.88 -7.20
CA LEU A 290 4.63 16.26 -8.54
C LEU A 290 3.59 17.39 -8.50
N LEU A 291 3.00 17.70 -7.35
CA LEU A 291 2.01 18.76 -7.22
C LEU A 291 2.67 20.10 -6.90
N ASP A 292 2.29 21.14 -7.64
CA ASP A 292 2.62 22.51 -7.34
C ASP A 292 1.82 23.06 -6.14
N ALA A 293 2.04 24.32 -5.76
CA ALA A 293 1.33 24.96 -4.69
C ALA A 293 -0.19 25.10 -4.91
N ALA A 294 -0.65 24.98 -6.14
CA ALA A 294 -2.07 24.99 -6.51
C ALA A 294 -2.69 23.58 -6.55
N GLY A 295 -1.91 22.55 -6.21
CA GLY A 295 -2.35 21.15 -6.23
C GLY A 295 -2.48 20.57 -7.65
N LYS A 296 -1.77 21.13 -8.64
CA LYS A 296 -1.73 20.64 -10.00
C LYS A 296 -0.36 20.02 -10.30
N PRO A 297 -0.29 19.05 -11.23
CA PRO A 297 1.01 18.52 -11.68
C PRO A 297 1.94 19.62 -12.18
N ASP A 298 3.16 19.67 -11.65
CA ASP A 298 4.19 20.65 -12.02
C ASP A 298 4.84 20.22 -13.36
N PRO A 299 4.64 21.00 -14.45
CA PRO A 299 5.18 20.65 -15.77
C PRO A 299 6.71 20.56 -15.78
N SER A 300 7.42 21.24 -14.86
CA SER A 300 8.88 21.25 -14.81
C SER A 300 9.48 19.90 -14.37
N LEU A 301 8.66 19.03 -13.75
CA LEU A 301 9.04 17.70 -13.29
C LEU A 301 8.60 16.58 -14.25
N LEU A 302 7.98 16.94 -15.38
CA LEU A 302 7.34 16.00 -16.30
C LEU A 302 8.08 15.97 -17.65
N GLU A 303 8.57 14.80 -18.03
CA GLU A 303 9.12 14.52 -19.35
C GLU A 303 8.02 14.01 -20.28
N PRO A 304 7.68 14.71 -21.39
CA PRO A 304 6.61 14.29 -22.28
C PRO A 304 7.01 13.04 -23.08
N LEU A 305 6.12 12.04 -23.11
CA LEU A 305 6.29 10.80 -23.86
C LEU A 305 5.27 10.62 -24.98
N PHE A 306 4.07 11.14 -24.80
CA PHE A 306 2.97 11.06 -25.77
C PHE A 306 2.06 12.27 -25.62
N HIS A 307 1.53 12.77 -26.76
CA HIS A 307 0.57 13.86 -26.80
C HIS A 307 -0.37 13.71 -28.00
N HIS A 308 -1.67 13.94 -27.77
CA HIS A 308 -2.71 13.99 -28.78
C HIS A 308 -3.76 15.05 -28.37
N ASP A 309 -4.14 15.95 -29.30
CA ASP A 309 -5.13 17.01 -29.08
C ASP A 309 -6.53 16.63 -29.58
#